data_45bf88f92051301b4d2f55d2cb676677
#
_entry.id   45bf88f92051301b4d2f55d2cb676677
#
_cell.length_a   1.000
_cell.length_b   1.000
_cell.length_c   1.000
_cell.angle_alpha   90.00
_cell.angle_beta   90.00
_cell.angle_gamma   90.00
#
_symmetry.space_group_name_H-M   'P 1'
#
loop_
_entity.id
_entity.type
_entity.pdbx_description
1 polymer ?
#
loop_
_entity_poly.entity_id
_entity_poly.type
_entity_poly.pdbx_seq_one_letter_code
_entity_poly.pdbx_strand_id
1 'polypeptide(L)'
;MAFSFEIKEVLGALSKPSPQGWTKELTLVSWNNREPKFDIRLWDEEHENMKKGVTLTLEEMYALKDLLNRLPLENYHVEEKEPTIVNGERHYF
;
A
#
# COMPACT_ATOMS: atom_id res chain seq x y z
N MET A 1 -11.37 -21.51 11.85
CA MET A 1 -10.00 -21.55 11.36
C MET A 1 -9.31 -20.21 11.63
N ALA A 2 -8.12 -20.26 12.20
CA ALA A 2 -7.41 -19.03 12.53
C ALA A 2 -6.90 -18.33 11.26
N PHE A 3 -7.05 -17.02 11.25
CA PHE A 3 -6.47 -16.21 10.19
C PHE A 3 -4.96 -16.19 10.34
N SER A 4 -4.24 -16.39 9.26
CA SER A 4 -2.79 -16.31 9.28
C SER A 4 -2.26 -15.63 8.03
N PHE A 5 -1.06 -15.09 8.13
CA PHE A 5 -0.38 -14.53 6.98
C PHE A 5 1.12 -14.68 7.18
N GLU A 6 1.83 -14.65 6.07
CA GLU A 6 3.28 -14.65 6.09
C GLU A 6 3.78 -13.69 5.02
N ILE A 7 4.56 -12.69 5.43
CA ILE A 7 5.18 -11.78 4.48
C ILE A 7 6.38 -12.50 3.88
N LYS A 8 6.31 -12.78 2.59
CA LYS A 8 7.40 -13.44 1.89
C LYS A 8 8.50 -12.46 1.53
N GLU A 9 8.12 -11.24 1.21
CA GLU A 9 9.09 -10.22 0.82
C GLU A 9 8.48 -8.83 0.97
N VAL A 10 9.24 -7.91 1.55
CA VAL A 10 8.89 -6.50 1.54
C VAL A 10 9.55 -5.89 0.31
N LEU A 11 8.73 -5.51 -0.67
CA LEU A 11 9.25 -5.02 -1.95
C LEU A 11 9.65 -3.56 -1.90
N GLY A 12 8.95 -2.77 -1.10
CA GLY A 12 9.31 -1.38 -0.96
C GLY A 12 8.24 -0.58 -0.23
N ALA A 13 8.66 0.57 0.29
CA ALA A 13 7.75 1.49 0.96
C ALA A 13 7.24 2.53 -0.03
N LEU A 14 5.95 2.82 0.05
CA LEU A 14 5.31 3.84 -0.78
C LEU A 14 5.15 5.16 -0.04
N SER A 15 5.40 5.17 1.26
CA SER A 15 5.28 6.37 2.07
C SER A 15 6.34 6.36 3.16
N LYS A 16 6.52 7.52 3.82
CA LYS A 16 7.27 7.57 5.05
C LYS A 16 6.36 7.09 6.18
N PRO A 17 6.93 6.65 7.31
CA PRO A 17 6.09 6.28 8.45
C PRO A 17 5.23 7.44 8.92
N SER A 18 3.99 7.16 9.28
CA SER A 18 3.13 8.15 9.91
C SER A 18 3.61 8.39 11.35
N PRO A 19 3.11 9.44 12.02
CA PRO A 19 3.46 9.66 13.43
C PRO A 19 3.16 8.46 14.32
N GLN A 20 2.18 7.63 13.95
CA GLN A 20 1.83 6.44 14.71
C GLN A 20 2.63 5.21 14.25
N GLY A 21 3.56 5.38 13.33
CA GLY A 21 4.42 4.28 12.91
C GLY A 21 3.85 3.40 11.81
N TRP A 22 2.88 3.89 11.04
CA TRP A 22 2.30 3.13 9.93
C TRP A 22 2.96 3.53 8.61
N THR A 23 3.40 2.54 7.85
CA THR A 23 4.02 2.76 6.55
C THR A 23 3.25 2.00 5.47
N LYS A 24 2.94 2.69 4.38
CA LYS A 24 2.30 2.03 3.25
C LYS A 24 3.36 1.31 2.45
N GLU A 25 3.18 0.00 2.26
CA GLU A 25 4.19 -0.82 1.63
C GLU A 25 3.60 -1.72 0.56
N LEU A 26 4.44 -2.01 -0.42
CA LEU A 26 4.18 -3.07 -1.40
C LEU A 26 4.90 -4.31 -0.92
N THR A 27 4.17 -5.37 -0.69
CA THR A 27 4.70 -6.62 -0.14
C THR A 27 4.19 -7.81 -0.94
N LEU A 28 4.86 -8.93 -0.77
CA LEU A 28 4.40 -10.21 -1.28
C LEU A 28 3.98 -11.03 -0.06
N VAL A 29 2.70 -11.38 0.01
CA VAL A 29 2.13 -11.99 1.21
C VAL A 29 1.41 -13.29 0.88
N SER A 30 1.64 -14.30 1.67
CA SER A 30 0.88 -15.54 1.64
C SER A 30 -0.21 -15.46 2.70
N TRP A 31 -1.46 -15.43 2.24
CA TRP A 31 -2.62 -15.36 3.12
C TRP A 31 -3.14 -16.75 3.38
N ASN A 32 -3.27 -17.13 4.66
CA ASN A 32 -3.80 -18.43 5.06
C ASN A 32 -3.13 -19.60 4.32
N ASN A 33 -1.80 -19.51 4.17
CA ASN A 33 -0.99 -20.55 3.52
C ASN A 33 -1.32 -20.77 2.04
N ARG A 34 -1.91 -19.74 1.39
CA ARG A 34 -2.18 -19.80 -0.05
C ARG A 34 -1.02 -19.24 -0.83
N GLU A 35 -1.10 -19.35 -2.16
CA GLU A 35 -0.10 -18.79 -3.04
C GLU A 35 0.10 -17.31 -2.74
N PRO A 36 1.36 -16.84 -2.66
CA PRO A 36 1.62 -15.44 -2.37
C PRO A 36 1.02 -14.51 -3.43
N LYS A 37 0.55 -13.38 -2.96
CA LYS A 37 0.01 -12.32 -3.81
C LYS A 37 0.66 -11.00 -3.44
N PHE A 38 0.66 -10.08 -4.40
CA PHE A 38 1.13 -8.74 -4.13
C PHE A 38 0.10 -8.00 -3.31
N ASP A 39 0.56 -7.11 -2.44
CA ASP A 39 -0.32 -6.42 -1.51
C ASP A 39 0.18 -5.02 -1.23
N ILE A 40 -0.75 -4.07 -1.17
CA ILE A 40 -0.45 -2.70 -0.79
C ILE A 40 -1.32 -2.36 0.40
N ARG A 41 -0.70 -2.08 1.52
CA ARG A 41 -1.41 -1.66 2.73
C ARG A 41 -0.47 -1.02 3.72
N LEU A 42 -1.07 -0.51 4.79
CA LEU A 42 -0.30 0.06 5.89
C LEU A 42 0.08 -1.05 6.87
N TRP A 43 1.35 -1.05 7.24
CA TRP A 43 1.90 -1.98 8.23
C TRP A 43 2.52 -1.18 9.37
N ASP A 44 2.51 -1.75 10.57
CA ASP A 44 3.28 -1.18 11.66
C ASP A 44 4.75 -1.56 11.49
N GLU A 45 5.61 -1.03 12.34
CA GLU A 45 7.05 -1.20 12.20
C GLU A 45 7.49 -2.66 12.21
N GLU A 46 6.84 -3.47 13.02
CA GLU A 46 7.22 -4.87 13.18
C GLU A 46 6.46 -5.82 12.26
N HIS A 47 5.59 -5.26 11.42
CA HIS A 47 4.76 -6.03 10.49
C HIS A 47 3.88 -7.07 11.19
N GLU A 48 3.47 -6.77 12.41
CA GLU A 48 2.55 -7.62 13.15
C GLU A 48 1.11 -7.18 12.99
N ASN A 49 0.90 -5.87 12.80
CA ASN A 49 -0.44 -5.31 12.64
C ASN A 49 -0.53 -4.61 11.29
N MET A 50 -1.74 -4.64 10.73
CA MET A 50 -1.99 -4.08 9.42
C MET A 50 -3.35 -3.42 9.37
N LYS A 51 -3.52 -2.53 8.41
CA LYS A 51 -4.81 -1.92 8.12
C LYS A 51 -5.34 -2.50 6.82
N LYS A 52 -6.52 -2.07 6.41
CA LYS A 52 -7.10 -2.52 5.16
C LYS A 52 -6.21 -2.14 3.99
N GLY A 53 -6.15 -3.00 3.01
CA GLY A 53 -5.36 -2.76 1.83
C GLY A 53 -5.95 -3.45 0.62
N VAL A 54 -5.16 -3.55 -0.44
CA VAL A 54 -5.58 -4.16 -1.68
C VAL A 54 -4.58 -5.25 -2.06
N THR A 55 -5.12 -6.39 -2.47
CA THR A 55 -4.31 -7.51 -2.93
C THR A 55 -4.39 -7.55 -4.45
N LEU A 56 -3.25 -7.75 -5.08
CA LEU A 56 -3.14 -7.71 -6.54
C LEU A 56 -2.53 -9.01 -7.05
N THR A 57 -3.08 -9.51 -8.16
CA THR A 57 -2.47 -10.63 -8.86
C THR A 57 -1.27 -10.13 -9.66
N LEU A 58 -0.44 -11.06 -10.13
CA LEU A 58 0.68 -10.68 -11.01
C LEU A 58 0.18 -9.97 -12.27
N GLU A 59 -0.92 -10.47 -12.83
CA GLU A 59 -1.52 -9.86 -14.00
C GLU A 59 -1.95 -8.42 -13.74
N GLU A 60 -2.57 -8.19 -12.57
CA GLU A 60 -2.96 -6.85 -12.18
C GLU A 60 -1.75 -5.95 -11.95
N MET A 61 -0.66 -6.51 -11.44
CA MET A 61 0.57 -5.76 -11.26
C MET A 61 1.15 -5.30 -12.60
N TYR A 62 1.11 -6.17 -13.61
CA TYR A 62 1.55 -5.79 -14.95
C TYR A 62 0.68 -4.69 -15.53
N ALA A 63 -0.64 -4.79 -15.33
CA ALA A 63 -1.55 -3.76 -15.81
C ALA A 63 -1.28 -2.42 -15.13
N LEU A 64 -1.07 -2.45 -13.81
CA LEU A 64 -0.76 -1.24 -13.05
C LEU A 64 0.56 -0.62 -13.52
N LYS A 65 1.58 -1.45 -13.70
CA LYS A 65 2.88 -0.99 -14.17
C LYS A 65 2.74 -0.28 -15.52
N ASP A 66 1.99 -0.88 -16.43
CA ASP A 66 1.77 -0.32 -17.77
C ASP A 66 1.04 1.02 -17.67
N LEU A 67 -0.01 1.08 -16.86
CA LEU A 67 -0.75 2.33 -16.67
C LEU A 67 0.15 3.42 -16.10
N LEU A 68 0.94 3.11 -15.09
CA LEU A 68 1.84 4.08 -14.48
C LEU A 68 2.88 4.59 -15.46
N ASN A 69 3.39 3.70 -16.32
CA ASN A 69 4.37 4.09 -17.33
C ASN A 69 3.79 5.01 -18.41
N ARG A 70 2.48 4.95 -18.61
CA ARG A 70 1.81 5.81 -19.60
C ARG A 70 1.25 7.09 -19.03
N LEU A 71 1.18 7.21 -17.70
CA LEU A 71 0.63 8.40 -17.06
C LEU A 71 1.71 9.47 -16.94
N PRO A 72 1.43 10.69 -17.46
CA PRO A 72 2.34 11.80 -17.26
C PRO A 72 2.14 12.40 -15.88
N LEU A 73 2.68 11.73 -14.86
CA LEU A 73 2.46 12.10 -13.47
C LEU A 73 2.85 13.54 -13.16
N GLU A 74 3.88 14.04 -13.84
CA GLU A 74 4.36 15.41 -13.66
C GLU A 74 3.32 16.46 -14.10
N ASN A 75 2.34 16.05 -14.92
CA ASN A 75 1.29 16.97 -15.37
C ASN A 75 0.11 17.03 -14.41
N TYR A 76 0.10 16.16 -13.40
CA TYR A 76 -0.98 16.16 -12.43
C TYR A 76 -0.59 17.03 -11.24
N HIS A 77 -1.42 17.99 -10.92
CA HIS A 77 -1.19 18.90 -9.81
C HIS A 77 -1.87 18.37 -8.56
N VAL A 78 -1.29 17.31 -8.02
CA VAL A 78 -1.74 16.79 -6.73
C VAL A 78 -0.86 17.45 -5.69
N GLU A 79 -1.48 18.22 -4.81
CA GLU A 79 -0.71 18.93 -3.79
C GLU A 79 -0.17 17.95 -2.75
N GLU A 80 1.16 17.93 -2.64
CA GLU A 80 1.85 17.06 -1.68
C GLU A 80 2.13 17.79 -0.37
N LYS A 81 1.36 18.79 -0.07
CA LYS A 81 1.50 19.50 1.20
C LYS A 81 0.52 18.91 2.21
N GLU A 82 0.52 19.46 3.40
CA GLU A 82 -0.33 18.99 4.45
C GLU A 82 -1.78 18.85 4.02
N PRO A 83 -2.45 17.77 4.42
CA PRO A 83 -3.83 17.58 4.01
C PRO A 83 -4.74 18.64 4.61
N THR A 84 -5.76 19.01 3.84
CA THR A 84 -6.80 19.90 4.33
C THR A 84 -7.67 19.11 5.29
N ILE A 85 -8.01 19.74 6.42
CA ILE A 85 -8.89 19.11 7.38
C ILE A 85 -10.31 19.62 7.14
N VAL A 86 -11.20 18.70 6.81
CA VAL A 86 -12.62 18.98 6.59
C VAL A 86 -13.43 18.09 7.49
N ASN A 87 -14.25 18.68 8.34
CA ASN A 87 -15.07 17.94 9.31
C ASN A 87 -14.25 16.99 10.19
N GLY A 88 -13.02 17.38 10.51
CA GLY A 88 -12.16 16.55 11.33
C GLY A 88 -11.42 15.46 10.59
N GLU A 89 -11.60 15.36 9.30
CA GLU A 89 -10.94 14.35 8.48
C GLU A 89 -9.91 14.99 7.56
N ARG A 90 -8.85 14.24 7.29
CA ARG A 90 -7.82 14.69 6.37
C ARG A 90 -8.18 14.30 4.95
N HIS A 91 -8.08 15.25 4.05
CA HIS A 91 -8.37 15.04 2.63
C HIS A 91 -7.14 15.33 1.80
N TYR A 92 -6.79 14.38 0.94
CA TYR A 92 -5.70 14.51 -0.02
C TYR A 92 -6.31 14.61 -1.42
N PHE A 93 -5.87 15.58 -2.18
CA PHE A 93 -6.38 15.81 -3.53
C PHE A 93 -5.28 15.74 -4.56
#